data_d986660697d52a32c8b87fee1b092bc3
#
_entry.id   d986660697d52a32c8b87fee1b092bc3
#
_cell.length_a   1.000
_cell.length_b   1.000
_cell.length_c   1.000
_cell.angle_alpha   90.00
_cell.angle_beta   90.00
_cell.angle_gamma   90.00
#
_symmetry.space_group_name_H-M   'P 1'
#
loop_
_entity.id
_entity.type
_entity.pdbx_description
1 polymer ?
#
loop_
_entity_poly.entity_id
_entity_poly.type
_entity_poly.pdbx_seq_one_letter_code
_entity_poly.pdbx_strand_id
1 'polypeptide(L)'
;VPTGARLVFGVVFLLQGTQKLFGWWSGSPTGSGHPEPFLNWPYWWAGVIEVVLGVTLTVGLWTRISAVLGAGTMAYAYFFTHLPVHWEPLQNGGDYAAVFCWAFLLLAITASRARWSVDRLLARRRAFAQPDGALSAAAESA
;
A
#
# COMPACT_ATOMS: atom_id res chain seq x y z
N VAL A 1 7.78 1.49 15.41
CA VAL A 1 6.33 1.57 15.09
C VAL A 1 6.08 1.61 13.58
N PRO A 2 6.70 2.49 12.75
CA PRO A 2 6.32 2.57 11.33
C PRO A 2 6.62 1.28 10.54
N THR A 3 7.67 0.52 10.88
CA THR A 3 7.97 -0.75 10.20
C THR A 3 6.92 -1.83 10.51
N GLY A 4 6.54 -1.98 11.77
CA GLY A 4 5.51 -2.95 12.16
C GLY A 4 4.15 -2.64 11.55
N ALA A 5 3.70 -1.38 11.63
CA ALA A 5 2.45 -0.94 11.01
C ALA A 5 2.46 -1.17 9.49
N ARG A 6 3.56 -0.84 8.82
CA ARG A 6 3.74 -1.08 7.39
C ARG A 6 3.60 -2.57 7.02
N LEU A 7 4.23 -3.46 7.79
CA LEU A 7 4.13 -4.90 7.56
C LEU A 7 2.69 -5.39 7.74
N VAL A 8 2.03 -5.01 8.83
CA VAL A 8 0.66 -5.42 9.10
C VAL A 8 -0.28 -4.94 8.00
N PHE A 9 -0.28 -3.64 7.69
CA PHE A 9 -1.17 -3.08 6.67
C PHE A 9 -0.83 -3.58 5.27
N GLY A 10 0.47 -3.78 4.94
CA GLY A 10 0.89 -4.35 3.68
C GLY A 10 0.40 -5.78 3.49
N VAL A 11 0.58 -6.63 4.50
CA VAL A 11 0.13 -8.03 4.47
C VAL A 11 -1.39 -8.12 4.39
N VAL A 12 -2.14 -7.37 5.22
CA VAL A 12 -3.60 -7.40 5.19
C VAL A 12 -4.13 -6.92 3.83
N PHE A 13 -3.50 -5.89 3.26
CA PHE A 13 -3.87 -5.38 1.94
C PHE A 13 -3.59 -6.40 0.83
N LEU A 14 -2.46 -7.10 0.91
CA LEU A 14 -2.13 -8.23 0.03
C LEU A 14 -3.17 -9.35 0.13
N LEU A 15 -3.59 -9.72 1.34
CA LEU A 15 -4.60 -10.75 1.56
C LEU A 15 -5.95 -10.37 0.95
N GLN A 16 -6.38 -9.12 1.06
CA GLN A 16 -7.60 -8.63 0.43
C GLN A 16 -7.53 -8.70 -1.10
N GLY A 17 -6.39 -8.34 -1.69
CA GLY A 17 -6.18 -8.47 -3.12
C GLY A 17 -6.22 -9.92 -3.60
N THR A 18 -5.58 -10.84 -2.88
CA THR A 18 -5.61 -12.28 -3.21
C THR A 18 -7.01 -12.88 -3.05
N GLN A 19 -7.79 -12.41 -2.09
CA GLN A 19 -9.19 -12.79 -1.93
C GLN A 19 -10.02 -12.44 -3.19
N LYS A 20 -9.86 -11.24 -3.71
CA LYS A 20 -10.58 -10.79 -4.91
C LYS A 20 -10.13 -11.54 -6.17
N LEU A 21 -8.81 -11.69 -6.39
CA LEU A 21 -8.26 -12.28 -7.62
C LEU A 21 -8.38 -13.80 -7.68
N PHE A 22 -8.20 -14.48 -6.55
CA PHE A 22 -8.13 -15.95 -6.50
C PHE A 22 -9.28 -16.59 -5.74
N GLY A 23 -10.16 -15.81 -5.13
CA GLY A 23 -11.24 -16.33 -4.31
C GLY A 23 -10.78 -17.02 -3.03
N TRP A 24 -9.53 -16.78 -2.60
CA TRP A 24 -8.98 -17.40 -1.40
C TRP A 24 -9.73 -16.92 -0.14
N TRP A 25 -9.62 -17.71 0.92
CA TRP A 25 -10.27 -17.50 2.22
C TRP A 25 -11.79 -17.71 2.14
N SER A 26 -12.57 -16.67 2.06
CA SER A 26 -14.04 -16.73 1.98
C SER A 26 -14.61 -16.31 0.61
N GLY A 27 -13.76 -16.20 -0.41
CA GLY A 27 -14.14 -15.68 -1.72
C GLY A 27 -14.25 -14.17 -1.76
N SER A 28 -14.65 -13.62 -2.92
CA SER A 28 -14.77 -12.19 -3.12
C SER A 28 -15.72 -11.53 -2.10
N PRO A 29 -15.44 -10.27 -1.68
CA PRO A 29 -16.32 -9.46 -0.85
C PRO A 29 -17.74 -9.27 -1.40
N THR A 30 -17.96 -9.52 -2.70
CA THR A 30 -19.30 -9.52 -3.31
C THR A 30 -20.18 -10.69 -2.87
N GLY A 31 -19.65 -11.60 -2.03
CA GLY A 31 -20.42 -12.72 -1.44
C GLY A 31 -20.61 -13.91 -2.35
N SER A 32 -19.91 -13.95 -3.51
CA SER A 32 -20.03 -15.05 -4.47
C SER A 32 -19.34 -16.35 -4.03
N GLY A 33 -18.42 -16.29 -3.05
CA GLY A 33 -17.55 -17.42 -2.68
C GLY A 33 -16.51 -17.79 -3.74
N HIS A 34 -16.45 -17.04 -4.85
CA HIS A 34 -15.57 -17.24 -5.98
C HIS A 34 -14.68 -16.01 -6.22
N PRO A 35 -13.60 -16.11 -7.02
CA PRO A 35 -12.84 -14.96 -7.45
C PRO A 35 -13.70 -13.99 -8.28
N GLU A 36 -13.30 -12.72 -8.30
CA GLU A 36 -13.92 -11.75 -9.20
C GLU A 36 -13.70 -12.14 -10.66
N PRO A 37 -14.71 -11.97 -11.52
CA PRO A 37 -14.57 -12.21 -12.95
C PRO A 37 -13.42 -11.41 -13.54
N PHE A 38 -12.67 -12.02 -14.46
CA PHE A 38 -11.51 -11.39 -15.09
C PHE A 38 -11.86 -10.04 -15.71
N LEU A 39 -11.06 -9.02 -15.41
CA LEU A 39 -11.24 -7.63 -15.84
C LEU A 39 -12.52 -6.94 -15.33
N ASN A 40 -13.27 -7.53 -14.42
CA ASN A 40 -14.48 -6.90 -13.86
C ASN A 40 -14.15 -5.61 -13.11
N TRP A 41 -14.77 -4.52 -13.54
CA TRP A 41 -14.65 -3.22 -12.88
C TRP A 41 -15.70 -3.07 -11.75
N PRO A 42 -15.35 -2.53 -10.60
CA PRO A 42 -14.01 -2.11 -10.16
C PRO A 42 -13.22 -3.19 -9.39
N TYR A 43 -13.85 -4.29 -9.02
CA TYR A 43 -13.36 -5.21 -8.00
C TYR A 43 -12.12 -6.00 -8.41
N TRP A 44 -12.05 -6.51 -9.65
CA TRP A 44 -10.89 -7.23 -10.14
C TRP A 44 -9.64 -6.31 -10.19
N TRP A 45 -9.82 -5.09 -10.71
CA TRP A 45 -8.74 -4.10 -10.77
C TRP A 45 -8.30 -3.63 -9.38
N ALA A 46 -9.24 -3.47 -8.45
CA ALA A 46 -8.92 -3.22 -7.05
C ALA A 46 -8.05 -4.36 -6.47
N GLY A 47 -8.38 -5.61 -6.77
CA GLY A 47 -7.58 -6.78 -6.37
C GLY A 47 -6.14 -6.71 -6.89
N VAL A 48 -5.93 -6.36 -8.16
CA VAL A 48 -4.59 -6.18 -8.74
C VAL A 48 -3.81 -5.09 -8.01
N ILE A 49 -4.42 -3.93 -7.82
CA ILE A 49 -3.80 -2.80 -7.13
C ILE A 49 -3.45 -3.19 -5.68
N GLU A 50 -4.35 -3.84 -4.98
CA GLU A 50 -4.15 -4.30 -3.59
C GLU A 50 -3.00 -5.30 -3.47
N VAL A 51 -2.86 -6.25 -4.41
CA VAL A 51 -1.72 -7.19 -4.43
C VAL A 51 -0.42 -6.44 -4.66
N VAL A 52 -0.34 -5.61 -5.69
CA VAL A 52 0.89 -4.87 -6.02
C VAL A 52 1.31 -3.96 -4.87
N LEU A 53 0.39 -3.16 -4.35
CA LEU A 53 0.69 -2.24 -3.26
C LEU A 53 0.95 -2.98 -1.94
N GLY A 54 0.24 -4.08 -1.68
CA GLY A 54 0.47 -4.93 -0.52
C GLY A 54 1.89 -5.52 -0.52
N VAL A 55 2.37 -6.02 -1.65
CA VAL A 55 3.75 -6.51 -1.80
C VAL A 55 4.75 -5.37 -1.59
N THR A 56 4.60 -4.25 -2.30
CA THR A 56 5.55 -3.13 -2.22
C THR A 56 5.62 -2.54 -0.80
N LEU A 57 4.48 -2.43 -0.11
CA LEU A 57 4.43 -1.99 1.28
C LEU A 57 5.08 -3.01 2.22
N THR A 58 4.82 -4.30 2.04
CA THR A 58 5.39 -5.36 2.89
C THR A 58 6.92 -5.37 2.80
N VAL A 59 7.48 -5.35 1.60
CA VAL A 59 8.95 -5.33 1.42
C VAL A 59 9.56 -3.93 1.68
N GLY A 60 8.76 -2.88 1.67
CA GLY A 60 9.21 -1.51 1.89
C GLY A 60 9.90 -0.90 0.69
N LEU A 61 9.38 -1.18 -0.51
CA LEU A 61 9.80 -0.56 -1.76
C LEU A 61 8.85 0.58 -2.10
N TRP A 62 9.40 1.78 -2.35
CA TRP A 62 8.62 2.99 -2.64
C TRP A 62 7.48 3.24 -1.64
N THR A 63 7.76 2.98 -0.36
CA THR A 63 6.75 2.94 0.71
C THR A 63 5.82 4.15 0.71
N ARG A 64 6.36 5.36 0.49
CA ARG A 64 5.56 6.59 0.50
C ARG A 64 4.58 6.65 -0.68
N ILE A 65 5.05 6.31 -1.88
CA ILE A 65 4.23 6.31 -3.10
C ILE A 65 3.16 5.23 -2.99
N SER A 66 3.55 4.02 -2.60
CA SER A 66 2.63 2.89 -2.40
C SER A 66 1.54 3.21 -1.36
N ALA A 67 1.91 3.88 -0.27
CA ALA A 67 0.96 4.28 0.76
C ALA A 67 -0.01 5.37 0.26
N VAL A 68 0.46 6.37 -0.51
CA VAL A 68 -0.43 7.39 -1.10
C VAL A 68 -1.40 6.77 -2.11
N LEU A 69 -0.91 5.88 -2.97
CA LEU A 69 -1.78 5.17 -3.93
C LEU A 69 -2.79 4.26 -3.22
N GLY A 70 -2.37 3.55 -2.17
CA GLY A 70 -3.26 2.74 -1.34
C GLY A 70 -4.34 3.57 -0.66
N ALA A 71 -4.00 4.74 -0.11
CA ALA A 71 -4.97 5.66 0.46
C ALA A 71 -5.99 6.14 -0.60
N GLY A 72 -5.51 6.49 -1.81
CA GLY A 72 -6.38 6.89 -2.92
C GLY A 72 -7.33 5.76 -3.35
N THR A 73 -6.83 4.53 -3.45
CA THR A 73 -7.64 3.34 -3.77
C THR A 73 -8.74 3.12 -2.73
N MET A 74 -8.41 3.25 -1.45
CA MET A 74 -9.38 3.09 -0.37
C MET A 74 -10.38 4.24 -0.29
N ALA A 75 -9.94 5.48 -0.54
CA ALA A 75 -10.85 6.62 -0.67
C ALA A 75 -11.83 6.41 -1.84
N TYR A 76 -11.33 5.98 -3.00
CA TYR A 76 -12.18 5.65 -4.14
C TYR A 76 -13.22 4.57 -3.76
N ALA A 77 -12.79 3.47 -3.17
CA ALA A 77 -13.69 2.40 -2.73
C ALA A 77 -14.77 2.92 -1.77
N TYR A 78 -14.40 3.76 -0.81
CA TYR A 78 -15.35 4.34 0.11
C TYR A 78 -16.39 5.24 -0.60
N PHE A 79 -15.94 6.22 -1.36
CA PHE A 79 -16.84 7.22 -1.95
C PHE A 79 -17.68 6.67 -3.10
N PHE A 80 -17.17 5.75 -3.91
CA PHE A 80 -17.86 5.26 -5.11
C PHE A 80 -18.58 3.93 -4.90
N THR A 81 -18.16 3.11 -3.93
CA THR A 81 -18.76 1.79 -3.71
C THR A 81 -19.65 1.77 -2.46
N HIS A 82 -19.16 2.35 -1.36
CA HIS A 82 -19.83 2.23 -0.06
C HIS A 82 -20.77 3.40 0.25
N LEU A 83 -20.32 4.64 0.06
CA LEU A 83 -21.11 5.85 0.37
C LEU A 83 -22.47 5.91 -0.33
N PRO A 84 -22.63 5.48 -1.61
CA PRO A 84 -23.94 5.46 -2.27
C PRO A 84 -24.96 4.51 -1.61
N VAL A 85 -24.49 3.50 -0.87
CA VAL A 85 -25.37 2.56 -0.16
C VAL A 85 -25.92 3.18 1.12
N HIS A 86 -25.05 3.78 1.92
CA HIS A 86 -25.40 4.50 3.13
C HIS A 86 -24.26 5.45 3.52
N TRP A 87 -24.55 6.58 4.15
CA TRP A 87 -23.54 7.55 4.54
C TRP A 87 -22.64 7.07 5.70
N GLU A 88 -23.17 6.18 6.55
CA GLU A 88 -22.49 5.71 7.75
C GLU A 88 -21.60 4.48 7.44
N PRO A 89 -20.28 4.53 7.77
CA PRO A 89 -19.32 3.49 7.40
C PRO A 89 -19.66 2.09 7.91
N LEU A 90 -20.20 2.00 9.12
CA LEU A 90 -20.57 0.71 9.72
C LEU A 90 -21.80 0.06 9.07
N GLN A 91 -22.68 0.87 8.49
CA GLN A 91 -23.89 0.36 7.84
C GLN A 91 -23.68 0.08 6.35
N ASN A 92 -22.70 0.74 5.72
CA ASN A 92 -22.40 0.55 4.31
C ASN A 92 -21.26 -0.46 4.04
N GLY A 93 -20.64 -1.02 5.11
CA GLY A 93 -19.50 -1.93 5.01
C GLY A 93 -18.21 -1.25 4.53
N GLY A 94 -18.12 0.08 4.59
CA GLY A 94 -16.97 0.86 4.17
C GLY A 94 -15.98 1.21 5.29
N ASP A 95 -16.19 0.69 6.48
CA ASP A 95 -15.34 0.90 7.65
C ASP A 95 -13.88 0.49 7.37
N TYR A 96 -13.65 -0.65 6.73
CA TYR A 96 -12.31 -1.06 6.30
C TYR A 96 -11.68 -0.05 5.35
N ALA A 97 -12.41 0.40 4.33
CA ALA A 97 -11.89 1.36 3.36
C ALA A 97 -11.51 2.68 4.04
N ALA A 98 -12.34 3.18 4.95
CA ALA A 98 -12.07 4.39 5.72
C ALA A 98 -10.83 4.24 6.61
N VAL A 99 -10.74 3.15 7.39
CA VAL A 99 -9.59 2.88 8.29
C VAL A 99 -8.30 2.72 7.50
N PHE A 100 -8.30 1.95 6.41
CA PHE A 100 -7.11 1.76 5.57
C PHE A 100 -6.68 3.04 4.87
N CYS A 101 -7.60 3.88 4.42
CA CYS A 101 -7.28 5.18 3.85
C CYS A 101 -6.44 6.01 4.82
N TRP A 102 -6.91 6.19 6.05
CA TRP A 102 -6.18 6.94 7.07
C TRP A 102 -4.88 6.28 7.50
N ALA A 103 -4.86 4.95 7.65
CA ALA A 103 -3.65 4.20 7.98
C ALA A 103 -2.55 4.40 6.92
N PHE A 104 -2.90 4.36 5.65
CA PHE A 104 -1.96 4.60 4.56
C PHE A 104 -1.49 6.06 4.49
N LEU A 105 -2.34 7.04 4.77
CA LEU A 105 -1.91 8.43 4.89
C LEU A 105 -0.89 8.61 6.02
N LEU A 106 -1.13 8.01 7.18
CA LEU A 106 -0.17 8.01 8.29
C LEU A 106 1.14 7.31 7.92
N LEU A 107 1.08 6.19 7.20
CA LEU A 107 2.27 5.51 6.68
C LEU A 107 3.04 6.41 5.69
N ALA A 108 2.36 7.11 4.80
CA ALA A 108 2.99 8.03 3.84
C ALA A 108 3.75 9.16 4.53
N ILE A 109 3.17 9.73 5.59
CA ILE A 109 3.80 10.80 6.39
C ILE A 109 5.01 10.26 7.17
N THR A 110 4.91 9.06 7.72
CA THR A 110 5.94 8.46 8.60
C THR A 110 6.96 7.59 7.86
N ALA A 111 6.83 7.41 6.55
CA ALA A 111 7.66 6.50 5.74
C ALA A 111 9.17 6.78 5.85
N SER A 112 9.57 8.06 5.97
CA SER A 112 10.97 8.47 6.12
C SER A 112 11.63 7.95 7.39
N ARG A 113 10.86 7.56 8.40
CA ARG A 113 11.32 7.06 9.70
C ARG A 113 11.45 5.54 9.76
N ALA A 114 11.08 4.82 8.70
CA ALA A 114 11.17 3.36 8.68
C ALA A 114 12.63 2.90 8.67
N ARG A 115 13.04 2.11 9.66
CA ARG A 115 14.43 1.62 9.80
C ARG A 115 14.76 0.45 8.87
N TRP A 116 13.79 -0.40 8.58
CA TRP A 116 13.92 -1.62 7.79
C TRP A 116 13.07 -1.51 6.52
N SER A 117 13.70 -1.21 5.41
CA SER A 117 13.04 -1.14 4.11
C SER A 117 14.05 -1.38 2.99
N VAL A 118 13.60 -1.90 1.86
CA VAL A 118 14.40 -2.07 0.65
C VAL A 118 14.90 -0.71 0.15
N ASP A 119 14.11 0.34 0.28
CA ASP A 119 14.49 1.71 -0.09
C ASP A 119 15.79 2.15 0.60
N ARG A 120 15.96 1.81 1.88
CA ARG A 120 17.19 2.13 2.63
C ARG A 120 18.39 1.31 2.19
N LEU A 121 18.19 0.04 1.86
CA LEU A 121 19.27 -0.82 1.35
C LEU A 121 19.76 -0.28 0.00
N LEU A 122 18.86 0.11 -0.88
CA LEU A 122 19.19 0.72 -2.17
C LEU A 122 19.89 2.08 -2.01
N ALA A 123 19.44 2.93 -1.08
CA ALA A 123 20.08 4.20 -0.78
C ALA A 123 21.52 4.01 -0.26
N ARG A 124 21.74 3.04 0.63
CA ARG A 124 23.09 2.69 1.11
C ARG A 124 23.99 2.21 -0.01
N ARG A 125 23.50 1.32 -0.90
CA ARG A 125 24.29 0.85 -2.04
C ARG A 125 24.69 1.99 -2.98
N ARG A 126 23.81 2.96 -3.24
CA ARG A 126 24.11 4.13 -4.07
C ARG A 126 25.18 5.02 -3.41
N ALA A 127 25.12 5.22 -2.10
CA ALA A 127 26.11 5.99 -1.36
C ALA A 127 27.51 5.33 -1.40
N PHE A 128 27.60 4.00 -1.37
CA PHE A 128 28.85 3.26 -1.51
C PHE A 128 29.39 3.24 -2.96
N ALA A 129 28.52 3.39 -3.94
CA ALA A 129 28.93 3.39 -5.36
C ALA A 129 29.43 4.76 -5.85
N GLN A 130 29.33 5.83 -5.05
CA GLN A 130 29.82 7.17 -5.33
C GLN A 130 30.80 7.67 -4.23
N PRO A 131 31.94 7.02 -4.01
CA PRO A 131 32.91 7.47 -2.98
C PRO A 131 33.66 8.75 -3.39
N ASP A 132 33.77 9.07 -4.69
CA ASP A 132 34.70 10.08 -5.18
C ASP A 132 34.16 11.52 -5.19
N GLY A 133 32.82 11.69 -5.10
CA GLY A 133 32.23 13.03 -5.11
C GLY A 133 32.51 13.86 -3.84
N ALA A 134 32.67 13.19 -2.70
CA ALA A 134 32.94 13.87 -1.43
C ALA A 134 34.39 14.31 -1.30
N LEU A 135 35.33 13.56 -1.90
CA LEU A 135 36.76 13.88 -1.87
C LEU A 135 37.10 15.02 -2.85
N SER A 136 36.42 15.10 -3.99
CA SER A 136 36.59 16.19 -4.96
C SER A 136 36.09 17.53 -4.40
N ALA A 137 34.94 17.56 -3.74
CA ALA A 137 34.41 18.76 -3.13
C ALA A 137 35.27 19.29 -1.97
N ALA A 138 35.90 18.40 -1.21
CA ALA A 138 36.82 18.77 -0.15
C ALA A 138 38.19 19.29 -0.67
N ALA A 139 38.62 18.85 -1.85
CA ALA A 139 39.85 19.30 -2.49
C ALA A 139 39.72 20.67 -3.19
N GLU A 140 38.50 21.04 -3.62
CA GLU A 140 38.23 22.35 -4.23
C GLU A 140 38.02 23.46 -3.18
N SER A 141 37.82 23.13 -1.91
CA SER A 141 37.61 24.09 -0.82
C SER A 141 38.88 24.36 0.00
N ALA A 142 40.02 23.75 -0.34
CA ALA A 142 41.33 23.94 0.28
C ALA A 142 42.27 24.77 -0.61
#